data_bbedeffc90016f81ab8c99445cee120b
#
_entry.id   bbedeffc90016f81ab8c99445cee120b
#
_cell.length_a   1.000
_cell.length_b   1.000
_cell.length_c   1.000
_cell.angle_alpha   90.00
_cell.angle_beta   90.00
_cell.angle_gamma   90.00
#
_symmetry.space_group_name_H-M   'P 1'
#
loop_
_entity.id
_entity.type
_entity.pdbx_description
1 polymer ?
#
loop_
_entity_poly.entity_id
_entity_poly.type
_entity_poly.pdbx_seq_one_letter_code
_entity_poly.pdbx_strand_id
1 'polypeptide(L)'
;MENLEFMKKFRPEELCIKEFKYWIVCARKKQVTLGDTIIALKRETPNMSDMTKEEAAELVEVTKWYENTCKEKLGAIKFNYIAMMMHDFFIHYHVFPRYDKKINLFDMEWEDRNPLNYFGSVEDTEDDILLKIINYMK
;
A
#
# COMPACT_ATOMS: atom_id res chain seq x y z
N MET A 1 -13.31 -12.41 4.05
CA MET A 1 -12.01 -12.42 3.34
C MET A 1 -11.59 -13.87 3.08
N GLU A 2 -11.16 -14.17 1.87
CA GLU A 2 -10.68 -15.51 1.54
C GLU A 2 -9.37 -15.82 2.27
N ASN A 3 -9.04 -17.11 2.34
CA ASN A 3 -7.78 -17.54 2.94
C ASN A 3 -6.61 -17.17 2.03
N LEU A 4 -5.80 -16.19 2.44
CA LEU A 4 -4.67 -15.70 1.66
C LEU A 4 -3.34 -16.09 2.33
N GLU A 5 -3.17 -17.40 2.56
CA GLU A 5 -1.98 -17.93 3.25
C GLU A 5 -0.66 -17.48 2.63
N PHE A 6 -0.59 -17.39 1.31
CA PHE A 6 0.64 -16.96 0.61
C PHE A 6 1.00 -15.50 0.90
N MET A 7 0.05 -14.71 1.43
CA MET A 7 0.27 -13.31 1.80
C MET A 7 0.39 -13.11 3.31
N LYS A 8 0.52 -14.18 4.08
CA LYS A 8 0.43 -14.13 5.55
C LYS A 8 1.35 -13.10 6.20
N LYS A 9 2.54 -12.91 5.65
CA LYS A 9 3.50 -11.94 6.20
C LYS A 9 3.01 -10.48 6.10
N PHE A 10 2.05 -10.19 5.23
CA PHE A 10 1.47 -8.86 5.10
C PHE A 10 0.24 -8.67 5.99
N ARG A 11 -0.14 -9.69 6.75
CA ARG A 11 -1.25 -9.64 7.70
C ARG A 11 -2.54 -9.09 7.08
N PRO A 12 -3.04 -9.69 5.98
CA PRO A 12 -4.17 -9.11 5.25
C PRO A 12 -5.44 -9.01 6.07
N GLU A 13 -5.67 -9.91 7.03
CA GLU A 13 -6.85 -9.86 7.87
C GLU A 13 -6.83 -8.71 8.87
N GLU A 14 -5.64 -8.30 9.29
CA GLU A 14 -5.47 -7.25 10.31
C GLU A 14 -5.22 -5.88 9.67
N LEU A 15 -4.49 -5.83 8.55
CA LEU A 15 -4.00 -4.60 7.96
C LEU A 15 -4.71 -4.22 6.66
N CYS A 16 -5.78 -4.90 6.29
CA CYS A 16 -6.55 -4.57 5.10
C CYS A 16 -7.20 -3.19 5.22
N ILE A 17 -6.99 -2.36 4.21
CA ILE A 17 -7.67 -1.07 4.08
C ILE A 17 -8.93 -1.25 3.23
N LYS A 18 -8.79 -1.94 2.10
CA LYS A 18 -9.91 -2.21 1.20
C LYS A 18 -9.66 -3.47 0.40
N GLU A 19 -10.69 -4.28 0.23
CA GLU A 19 -10.66 -5.49 -0.59
C GLU A 19 -11.55 -5.29 -1.80
N PHE A 20 -11.00 -5.65 -2.98
CA PHE A 20 -11.72 -5.65 -4.25
C PHE A 20 -11.97 -7.09 -4.68
N LYS A 21 -12.51 -7.29 -5.86
CA LYS A 21 -12.77 -8.65 -6.36
C LYS A 21 -11.47 -9.44 -6.57
N TYR A 22 -10.48 -8.83 -7.21
CA TYR A 22 -9.22 -9.48 -7.55
C TYR A 22 -8.03 -8.98 -6.75
N TRP A 23 -8.11 -7.79 -6.17
CA TRP A 23 -7.01 -7.11 -5.49
C TRP A 23 -7.37 -6.78 -4.04
N ILE A 24 -6.34 -6.66 -3.23
CA ILE A 24 -6.49 -6.22 -1.85
C ILE A 24 -5.44 -5.15 -1.55
N VAL A 25 -5.82 -4.13 -0.78
CA VAL A 25 -4.93 -3.05 -0.37
C VAL A 25 -4.72 -3.16 1.14
N CYS A 26 -3.47 -3.37 1.55
CA CYS A 26 -3.10 -3.52 2.94
C CYS A 26 -2.07 -2.46 3.32
N ALA A 27 -2.12 -1.98 4.56
CA ALA A 27 -1.09 -1.09 5.08
C ALA A 27 0.23 -1.85 5.18
N ARG A 28 1.34 -1.20 4.83
CA ARG A 28 2.67 -1.77 5.06
C ARG A 28 3.04 -1.58 6.53
N LYS A 29 3.70 -2.59 7.10
CA LYS A 29 4.23 -2.49 8.47
C LYS A 29 5.25 -1.37 8.59
N LYS A 30 6.02 -1.14 7.55
CA LYS A 30 7.02 -0.07 7.48
C LYS A 30 6.41 1.12 6.75
N GLN A 31 6.00 2.11 7.52
CA GLN A 31 5.48 3.35 6.95
C GLN A 31 6.65 4.28 6.67
N VAL A 32 7.37 4.01 5.58
CA VAL A 32 8.48 4.85 5.14
C VAL A 32 7.97 6.26 4.84
N THR A 33 6.83 6.32 4.17
CA THR A 33 6.04 7.53 4.03
C THR A 33 4.64 7.22 4.55
N LEU A 34 3.90 8.24 4.93
CA LEU A 34 2.56 8.05 5.47
C LEU A 34 1.62 7.47 4.42
N GLY A 35 0.96 6.37 4.75
CA GLY A 35 0.01 5.72 3.86
C GLY A 35 0.61 4.65 2.96
N ASP A 36 1.85 4.23 3.20
CA ASP A 36 2.48 3.15 2.46
C ASP A 36 1.61 1.90 2.50
N THR A 37 1.40 1.31 1.33
CA THR A 37 0.54 0.13 1.19
C THR A 37 1.18 -0.93 0.33
N ILE A 38 0.59 -2.11 0.41
CA ILE A 38 0.80 -3.18 -0.54
C ILE A 38 -0.52 -3.34 -1.29
N ILE A 39 -0.47 -3.27 -2.62
CA ILE A 39 -1.58 -3.59 -3.49
C ILE A 39 -1.26 -4.94 -4.10
N ALA A 40 -2.02 -5.96 -3.74
CA ALA A 40 -1.70 -7.34 -4.08
C ALA A 40 -2.84 -8.02 -4.79
N LEU A 41 -2.48 -8.83 -5.80
CA LEU A 41 -3.43 -9.73 -6.45
C LEU A 41 -3.77 -10.87 -5.49
N LYS A 42 -5.05 -11.21 -5.37
CA LYS A 42 -5.53 -12.21 -4.40
C LYS A 42 -5.28 -13.66 -4.85
N ARG A 43 -4.64 -13.85 -5.98
CA ARG A 43 -4.34 -15.14 -6.58
C ARG A 43 -2.81 -15.30 -6.66
N GLU A 44 -2.31 -16.47 -6.29
CA GLU A 44 -0.87 -16.76 -6.34
C GLU A 44 -0.44 -17.04 -7.77
N THR A 45 0.39 -16.18 -8.33
CA THR A 45 1.02 -16.38 -9.62
C THR A 45 2.36 -15.64 -9.65
N PRO A 46 3.45 -16.30 -10.08
CA PRO A 46 4.78 -15.71 -10.02
C PRO A 46 5.09 -14.71 -11.12
N ASN A 47 4.29 -14.67 -12.17
CA ASN A 47 4.63 -13.89 -13.36
C ASN A 47 3.63 -12.75 -13.59
N MET A 48 4.16 -11.55 -13.79
CA MET A 48 3.35 -10.39 -14.15
C MET A 48 2.52 -10.66 -15.41
N SER A 49 3.08 -11.42 -16.35
CA SER A 49 2.42 -11.75 -17.61
C SER A 49 1.19 -12.65 -17.48
N ASP A 50 0.98 -13.24 -16.30
CA ASP A 50 -0.18 -14.08 -16.04
C ASP A 50 -1.40 -13.29 -15.54
N MET A 51 -1.26 -11.97 -15.39
CA MET A 51 -2.37 -11.10 -15.04
C MET A 51 -3.42 -11.13 -16.15
N THR A 52 -4.68 -11.33 -15.78
CA THR A 52 -5.78 -11.30 -16.76
C THR A 52 -6.16 -9.86 -17.10
N LYS A 53 -6.90 -9.69 -18.20
CA LYS A 53 -7.41 -8.38 -18.60
C LYS A 53 -8.37 -7.83 -17.54
N GLU A 54 -9.18 -8.68 -16.94
CA GLU A 54 -10.13 -8.30 -15.89
C GLU A 54 -9.40 -7.83 -14.64
N GLU A 55 -8.33 -8.53 -14.27
CA GLU A 55 -7.48 -8.13 -13.15
C GLU A 55 -6.81 -6.78 -13.43
N ALA A 56 -6.31 -6.58 -14.63
CA ALA A 56 -5.69 -5.33 -15.03
C ALA A 56 -6.70 -4.16 -15.04
N ALA A 57 -7.91 -4.42 -15.52
CA ALA A 57 -8.97 -3.41 -15.52
C ALA A 57 -9.32 -2.98 -14.10
N GLU A 58 -9.44 -3.94 -13.17
CA GLU A 58 -9.71 -3.62 -11.78
C GLU A 58 -8.54 -2.88 -11.12
N LEU A 59 -7.30 -3.17 -11.51
CA LEU A 59 -6.13 -2.47 -10.97
C LEU A 59 -6.22 -0.96 -11.23
N VAL A 60 -6.76 -0.56 -12.38
CA VAL A 60 -7.00 0.86 -12.66
C VAL A 60 -7.96 1.48 -11.63
N GLU A 61 -9.02 0.76 -11.27
CA GLU A 61 -9.98 1.23 -10.26
C GLU A 61 -9.34 1.29 -8.88
N VAL A 62 -8.53 0.29 -8.54
CA VAL A 62 -7.82 0.23 -7.26
C VAL A 62 -6.88 1.42 -7.11
N THR A 63 -6.06 1.70 -8.13
CA THR A 63 -5.11 2.80 -8.08
C THR A 63 -5.82 4.16 -8.03
N LYS A 64 -6.93 4.31 -8.75
CA LYS A 64 -7.73 5.54 -8.66
C LYS A 64 -8.24 5.79 -7.25
N TRP A 65 -8.82 4.76 -6.64
CA TRP A 65 -9.30 4.87 -5.27
C TRP A 65 -8.17 5.21 -4.31
N TYR A 66 -7.07 4.48 -4.39
CA TYR A 66 -5.94 4.65 -3.48
C TYR A 66 -5.32 6.04 -3.60
N GLU A 67 -5.01 6.46 -4.83
CA GLU A 67 -4.38 7.76 -5.06
C GLU A 67 -5.30 8.90 -4.64
N ASN A 68 -6.58 8.84 -4.98
CA ASN A 68 -7.53 9.86 -4.58
C ASN A 68 -7.67 9.93 -3.05
N THR A 69 -7.72 8.78 -2.39
CA THR A 69 -7.78 8.71 -0.93
C THR A 69 -6.57 9.39 -0.29
N CYS A 70 -5.37 9.06 -0.76
CA CYS A 70 -4.14 9.64 -0.21
C CYS A 70 -4.02 11.13 -0.51
N LYS A 71 -4.43 11.57 -1.68
CA LYS A 71 -4.42 12.99 -2.02
C LYS A 71 -5.39 13.78 -1.14
N GLU A 72 -6.62 13.30 -1.02
CA GLU A 72 -7.67 14.01 -0.29
C GLU A 72 -7.49 13.96 1.22
N LYS A 73 -7.15 12.79 1.76
CA LYS A 73 -7.09 12.59 3.22
C LYS A 73 -5.73 12.85 3.81
N LEU A 74 -4.65 12.64 3.07
CA LEU A 74 -3.30 12.73 3.59
C LEU A 74 -2.47 13.86 2.96
N GLY A 75 -2.87 14.37 1.81
CA GLY A 75 -2.15 15.44 1.14
C GLY A 75 -0.99 14.97 0.27
N ALA A 76 -1.02 13.72 -0.18
CA ALA A 76 0.03 13.17 -1.05
C ALA A 76 0.06 13.91 -2.40
N ILE A 77 1.26 14.07 -2.96
CA ILE A 77 1.44 14.77 -4.24
C ILE A 77 1.78 13.83 -5.38
N LYS A 78 2.36 12.67 -5.10
CA LYS A 78 2.68 11.67 -6.13
C LYS A 78 2.86 10.30 -5.49
N PHE A 79 3.01 9.27 -6.32
CA PHE A 79 3.06 7.88 -5.87
C PHE A 79 4.17 7.13 -6.59
N ASN A 80 4.91 6.32 -5.83
CA ASN A 80 5.90 5.42 -6.41
C ASN A 80 5.41 3.98 -6.24
N TYR A 81 5.40 3.25 -7.34
CA TYR A 81 4.98 1.85 -7.37
C TYR A 81 6.20 0.99 -7.66
N ILE A 82 6.45 0.00 -6.81
CA ILE A 82 7.59 -0.90 -6.96
C ILE A 82 7.10 -2.35 -6.94
N ALA A 83 7.36 -3.08 -8.01
CA ALA A 83 7.04 -4.50 -8.12
C ALA A 83 8.35 -5.28 -8.26
N MET A 84 8.95 -5.69 -7.14
CA MET A 84 10.23 -6.40 -7.15
C MET A 84 10.06 -7.90 -7.42
N MET A 85 9.04 -8.51 -6.84
CA MET A 85 8.70 -9.93 -7.04
C MET A 85 9.88 -10.87 -6.84
N MET A 86 10.71 -10.62 -5.81
CA MET A 86 11.93 -11.38 -5.57
C MET A 86 11.73 -12.62 -4.70
N HIS A 87 10.99 -12.48 -3.62
CA HIS A 87 10.81 -13.56 -2.63
C HIS A 87 9.42 -14.16 -2.63
N ASP A 88 8.43 -13.44 -3.10
CA ASP A 88 7.04 -13.86 -3.08
C ASP A 88 6.55 -14.19 -4.48
N PHE A 89 5.79 -15.29 -4.59
CA PHE A 89 5.31 -15.79 -5.88
C PHE A 89 3.89 -15.32 -6.17
N PHE A 90 3.64 -14.01 -5.98
CA PHE A 90 2.37 -13.39 -6.35
C PHE A 90 2.60 -11.94 -6.77
N ILE A 91 1.71 -11.44 -7.61
CA ILE A 91 1.82 -10.09 -8.15
C ILE A 91 1.43 -9.10 -7.05
N HIS A 92 2.35 -8.23 -6.69
CA HIS A 92 2.08 -7.19 -5.70
C HIS A 92 2.97 -5.98 -5.94
N TYR A 93 2.43 -4.82 -5.56
CA TYR A 93 3.14 -3.56 -5.63
C TYR A 93 3.30 -3.01 -4.22
N HIS A 94 4.51 -2.52 -3.92
CA HIS A 94 4.72 -1.66 -2.77
C HIS A 94 4.47 -0.24 -3.26
N VAL A 95 3.56 0.50 -2.61
CA VAL A 95 3.18 1.83 -3.06
C VAL A 95 3.48 2.84 -1.98
N PHE A 96 4.19 3.89 -2.37
CA PHE A 96 4.66 4.93 -1.47
C PHE A 96 4.08 6.27 -1.90
N PRO A 97 3.14 6.84 -1.10
CA PRO A 97 2.71 8.23 -1.33
C PRO A 97 3.87 9.16 -0.97
N ARG A 98 4.06 10.20 -1.77
CA ARG A 98 5.13 11.15 -1.54
C ARG A 98 4.55 12.52 -1.17
N TYR A 99 5.26 13.25 -0.32
CA TYR A 99 4.77 14.49 0.28
C TYR A 99 5.80 15.60 0.14
N ASP A 100 5.35 16.82 -0.11
CA ASP A 100 6.22 17.99 -0.20
C ASP A 100 6.14 18.89 1.05
N LYS A 101 5.39 18.47 2.07
CA LYS A 101 5.25 19.17 3.33
C LYS A 101 5.08 18.20 4.49
N LYS A 102 5.33 18.66 5.69
CA LYS A 102 5.09 17.87 6.89
C LYS A 102 3.60 17.68 7.11
N ILE A 103 3.24 16.48 7.56
CA ILE A 103 1.86 16.14 7.90
C ILE A 103 1.81 15.86 9.40
N ASN A 104 0.92 16.56 10.12
CA ASN A 104 0.69 16.31 11.53
C ASN A 104 -0.58 15.50 11.68
N LEU A 105 -0.45 14.24 12.10
CA LEU A 105 -1.57 13.32 12.19
C LEU A 105 -1.27 12.29 13.28
N PHE A 106 -2.28 11.91 14.06
CA PHE A 106 -2.16 10.92 15.13
C PHE A 106 -1.12 11.32 16.19
N ASP A 107 -1.03 12.62 16.51
CA ASP A 107 -0.06 13.19 17.43
C ASP A 107 1.39 12.93 17.03
N MET A 108 1.62 12.73 15.75
CA MET A 108 2.93 12.48 15.15
C MET A 108 3.17 13.44 13.99
N GLU A 109 4.44 13.75 13.76
CA GLU A 109 4.86 14.51 12.60
C GLU A 109 5.43 13.55 11.57
N TRP A 110 4.90 13.62 10.35
CA TRP A 110 5.34 12.78 9.22
C TRP A 110 6.04 13.68 8.22
N GLU A 111 7.24 13.28 7.81
CA GLU A 111 8.03 14.07 6.86
C GLU A 111 8.64 13.15 5.81
N ASP A 112 8.41 13.48 4.53
CA ASP A 112 9.08 12.86 3.40
C ASP A 112 10.21 13.79 3.01
N ARG A 113 11.43 13.51 3.47
CA ARG A 113 12.57 14.41 3.32
C ARG A 113 13.06 14.55 1.89
N ASN A 114 12.81 13.54 1.06
CA ASN A 114 13.29 13.51 -0.32
C ASN A 114 12.19 13.06 -1.27
N PRO A 115 11.11 13.85 -1.45
CA PRO A 115 9.94 13.38 -2.20
C PRO A 115 10.20 13.06 -3.68
N LEU A 116 11.30 13.55 -4.24
CA LEU A 116 11.67 13.29 -5.65
C LEU A 116 12.73 12.21 -5.79
N ASN A 117 13.24 11.66 -4.68
CA ASN A 117 14.33 10.71 -4.68
C ASN A 117 13.93 9.41 -3.96
N TYR A 118 14.81 8.42 -4.06
CA TYR A 118 14.62 7.15 -3.36
C TYR A 118 14.69 7.38 -1.85
N PHE A 119 13.88 6.66 -1.11
CA PHE A 119 13.81 6.71 0.35
C PHE A 119 14.63 5.57 0.95
N GLY A 120 15.10 5.76 2.19
CA GLY A 120 15.85 4.73 2.91
C GLY A 120 14.93 3.71 3.58
N SER A 121 15.53 2.85 4.40
CA SER A 121 14.77 1.91 5.24
C SER A 121 14.40 2.57 6.57
N VAL A 122 13.31 2.09 7.16
CA VAL A 122 12.84 2.53 8.49
C VAL A 122 12.43 1.30 9.30
N GLU A 123 12.25 1.48 10.58
CA GLU A 123 11.75 0.44 11.47
C GLU A 123 10.24 0.25 11.26
N ASP A 124 9.69 -0.86 11.79
CA ASP A 124 8.27 -1.11 11.74
C ASP A 124 7.50 -0.03 12.50
N THR A 125 6.37 0.37 11.95
CA THR A 125 5.47 1.30 12.59
C THR A 125 4.65 0.54 13.64
N GLU A 126 4.39 1.17 14.79
CA GLU A 126 3.59 0.55 15.85
C GLU A 126 2.19 0.21 15.35
N ASP A 127 1.65 -0.93 15.82
CA ASP A 127 0.35 -1.43 15.37
C ASP A 127 -0.80 -0.45 15.60
N ASP A 128 -0.79 0.26 16.71
CA ASP A 128 -1.86 1.23 17.00
C ASP A 128 -1.87 2.38 15.99
N ILE A 129 -0.69 2.81 15.55
CA ILE A 129 -0.57 3.84 14.51
C ILE A 129 -1.01 3.30 13.16
N LEU A 130 -0.64 2.05 12.84
CA LEU A 130 -1.08 1.40 11.60
C LEU A 130 -2.60 1.34 11.53
N LEU A 131 -3.26 0.95 12.64
CA LEU A 131 -4.72 0.87 12.70
C LEU A 131 -5.37 2.25 12.52
N LYS A 132 -4.77 3.30 13.08
CA LYS A 132 -5.26 4.67 12.91
C LYS A 132 -5.16 5.11 11.44
N ILE A 133 -4.03 4.81 10.79
CA ILE A 133 -3.83 5.09 9.37
C ILE A 133 -4.90 4.37 8.54
N ILE A 134 -5.07 3.07 8.78
CA ILE A 134 -6.04 2.25 8.05
C ILE A 134 -7.45 2.83 8.18
N ASN A 135 -7.88 3.11 9.40
CA ASN A 135 -9.22 3.64 9.64
C ASN A 135 -9.42 5.02 9.02
N TYR A 136 -8.37 5.83 9.02
CA TYR A 136 -8.41 7.16 8.41
C TYR A 136 -8.57 7.09 6.88
N MET A 137 -7.99 6.06 6.26
CA MET A 137 -8.02 5.87 4.80
C MET A 137 -9.29 5.18 4.30
N LYS A 138 -9.99 4.44 5.13
CA LYS A 138 -11.22 3.74 4.74
C LYS A 138 -12.33 4.65 4.25
#